data_0561d7e854436357b4361597bbef99ea
#
_entry.id   0561d7e854436357b4361597bbef99ea
#
_cell.length_a   1.000
_cell.length_b   1.000
_cell.length_c   1.000
_cell.angle_alpha   90.00
_cell.angle_beta   90.00
_cell.angle_gamma   90.00
#
_symmetry.space_group_name_H-M   'P 1'
#
loop_
_entity.id
_entity.type
_entity.pdbx_description
1 polymer ?
#
loop_
_entity_poly.entity_id
_entity_poly.type
_entity_poly.pdbx_seq_one_letter_code
_entity_poly.pdbx_strand_id
1 'polypeptide(L)'
;MTLFGLFFVSICFIGWFKPVKYLFSVVIFSCVFQAAAVFNVGTSGIPPYIVADFFFITKVFLGGSFLKQNQPRFFKILLFFVVYSVILSFVMPFVFDGVGVIVPGETNDNDLAQGEILGRLSFSSKNMIQIAYLVINTLTICSISNIQHKITKDQIVSIFLTTIKIV
;
A
#
# COMPACT_ATOMS: atom_id res chain seq x y z
N MET A 1 18.85 -1.09 -1.49
CA MET A 1 18.02 -0.64 -2.62
C MET A 1 18.37 -1.52 -3.82
N THR A 2 17.37 -2.08 -4.50
CA THR A 2 17.58 -2.91 -5.68
C THR A 2 17.80 -2.03 -6.91
N LEU A 3 18.44 -2.55 -7.96
CA LEU A 3 18.63 -1.84 -9.23
C LEU A 3 17.25 -1.51 -9.86
N PHE A 4 16.31 -2.44 -9.78
CA PHE A 4 14.92 -2.24 -10.15
C PHE A 4 14.28 -1.09 -9.35
N GLY A 5 14.53 -1.07 -8.04
CA GLY A 5 14.00 -0.03 -7.16
C GLY A 5 14.48 1.37 -7.54
N LEU A 6 15.77 1.53 -7.87
CA LEU A 6 16.32 2.81 -8.31
C LEU A 6 15.65 3.30 -9.59
N PHE A 7 15.49 2.42 -10.57
CA PHE A 7 14.79 2.73 -11.82
C PHE A 7 13.33 3.13 -11.56
N PHE A 8 12.63 2.36 -10.71
CA PHE A 8 11.22 2.61 -10.40
C PHE A 8 10.99 3.94 -9.67
N VAL A 9 11.83 4.25 -8.67
CA VAL A 9 11.78 5.55 -7.97
C VAL A 9 12.03 6.70 -8.93
N SER A 10 12.95 6.55 -9.89
CA SER A 10 13.20 7.57 -10.91
C SER A 10 11.97 7.81 -11.78
N ILE A 11 11.23 6.77 -12.17
CA ILE A 11 9.95 6.90 -12.90
C ILE A 11 8.92 7.67 -12.05
N CYS A 12 8.78 7.34 -10.78
CA CYS A 12 7.87 8.03 -9.87
C CYS A 12 8.25 9.52 -9.72
N PHE A 13 9.56 9.81 -9.60
CA PHE A 13 10.07 11.17 -9.49
C PHE A 13 9.82 11.99 -10.77
N ILE A 14 10.09 11.42 -11.95
CA ILE A 14 9.74 12.06 -13.23
C ILE A 14 8.22 12.28 -13.32
N GLY A 15 7.42 11.31 -12.88
CA GLY A 15 5.96 11.39 -12.80
C GLY A 15 5.46 12.50 -11.89
N TRP A 16 6.26 12.91 -10.91
CA TRP A 16 5.94 14.03 -10.03
C TRP A 16 5.74 15.34 -10.80
N PHE A 17 6.54 15.59 -11.82
CA PHE A 17 6.46 16.80 -12.65
C PHE A 17 5.43 16.70 -13.78
N LYS A 18 4.88 15.50 -14.03
CA LYS A 18 3.86 15.25 -15.06
C LYS A 18 2.45 15.43 -14.49
N PRO A 19 1.38 15.51 -15.29
CA PRO A 19 0.00 15.53 -14.79
C PRO A 19 -0.31 14.34 -13.86
N VAL A 20 -1.27 14.54 -12.94
CA VAL A 20 -1.65 13.53 -11.93
C VAL A 20 -2.03 12.17 -12.53
N LYS A 21 -2.63 12.18 -13.74
CA LYS A 21 -2.96 10.97 -14.50
C LYS A 21 -1.77 10.06 -14.77
N TYR A 22 -0.57 10.63 -14.90
CA TYR A 22 0.65 9.85 -15.12
C TYR A 22 1.01 9.03 -13.87
N LEU A 23 1.03 9.66 -12.70
CA LEU A 23 1.29 8.92 -11.44
C LEU A 23 0.19 7.89 -11.17
N PHE A 24 -1.06 8.19 -11.50
CA PHE A 24 -2.15 7.20 -11.41
C PHE A 24 -1.88 5.97 -12.30
N SER A 25 -1.38 6.19 -13.52
CA SER A 25 -0.96 5.07 -14.40
C SER A 25 0.19 4.26 -13.80
N VAL A 26 1.17 4.93 -13.16
CA VAL A 26 2.30 4.26 -12.49
C VAL A 26 1.80 3.43 -11.30
N VAL A 27 0.83 3.93 -10.52
CA VAL A 27 0.20 3.16 -9.42
C VAL A 27 -0.43 1.88 -9.96
N ILE A 28 -1.27 1.96 -11.01
CA ILE A 28 -1.92 0.79 -11.60
C ILE A 28 -0.87 -0.21 -12.13
N PHE A 29 0.13 0.29 -12.86
CA PHE A 29 1.19 -0.54 -13.40
C PHE A 29 2.01 -1.24 -12.31
N SER A 30 2.28 -0.55 -11.21
CA SER A 30 3.07 -1.08 -10.10
C SER A 30 2.38 -2.24 -9.35
N CYS A 31 1.05 -2.32 -9.39
CA CYS A 31 0.31 -3.43 -8.79
C CYS A 31 0.64 -4.79 -9.41
N VAL A 32 1.16 -4.82 -10.65
CA VAL A 32 1.59 -6.06 -11.31
C VAL A 32 2.87 -6.62 -10.68
N PHE A 33 3.72 -5.75 -10.12
CA PHE A 33 5.02 -6.12 -9.55
C PHE A 33 4.99 -6.31 -8.02
N GLN A 34 3.91 -6.87 -7.49
CA GLN A 34 3.75 -7.03 -6.04
C GLN A 34 4.85 -7.87 -5.37
N ALA A 35 5.37 -8.86 -6.09
CA ALA A 35 6.44 -9.72 -5.60
C ALA A 35 7.84 -9.08 -5.66
N ALA A 36 8.00 -7.97 -6.38
CA ALA A 36 9.28 -7.28 -6.48
C ALA A 36 9.47 -6.36 -5.25
N ALA A 37 10.70 -6.22 -4.79
CA ALA A 37 11.05 -5.27 -3.73
C ALA A 37 11.83 -4.09 -4.33
N VAL A 38 11.39 -2.87 -4.04
CA VAL A 38 12.12 -1.62 -4.37
C VAL A 38 13.30 -1.46 -3.43
N PHE A 39 13.05 -1.64 -2.14
CA PHE A 39 14.08 -1.67 -1.10
C PHE A 39 13.60 -2.55 0.06
N ASN A 40 14.55 -3.04 0.85
CA ASN A 40 14.28 -3.88 2.00
C ASN A 40 14.41 -3.07 3.28
N VAL A 41 13.46 -3.25 4.19
CA VAL A 41 13.50 -2.74 5.57
C VAL A 41 13.54 -3.94 6.49
N GLY A 42 14.72 -4.23 7.03
CA GLY A 42 14.96 -5.49 7.73
C GLY A 42 14.79 -6.69 6.78
N THR A 43 13.94 -7.63 7.17
CA THR A 43 13.59 -8.82 6.39
C THR A 43 12.43 -8.60 5.40
N SER A 44 11.78 -7.45 5.45
CA SER A 44 10.59 -7.17 4.63
C SER A 44 10.94 -6.31 3.41
N GLY A 45 10.57 -6.79 2.22
CA GLY A 45 10.67 -6.01 0.98
C GLY A 45 9.50 -5.03 0.86
N ILE A 46 9.78 -3.78 0.52
CA ILE A 46 8.74 -2.79 0.21
C ILE A 46 8.39 -2.91 -1.27
N PRO A 47 7.15 -3.26 -1.61
CA PRO A 47 6.73 -3.44 -2.98
C PRO A 47 6.60 -2.10 -3.74
N PRO A 48 6.73 -2.11 -5.08
CA PRO A 48 6.69 -0.90 -5.91
C PRO A 48 5.42 -0.08 -5.75
N TYR A 49 4.26 -0.73 -5.59
CA TYR A 49 2.99 -0.01 -5.49
C TYR A 49 2.93 0.92 -4.28
N ILE A 50 3.52 0.55 -3.15
CA ILE A 50 3.59 1.41 -1.95
C ILE A 50 4.37 2.69 -2.23
N VAL A 51 5.47 2.58 -2.98
CA VAL A 51 6.29 3.74 -3.38
C VAL A 51 5.50 4.62 -4.34
N ALA A 52 4.85 4.03 -5.35
CA ALA A 52 4.02 4.76 -6.29
C ALA A 52 2.85 5.48 -5.58
N ASP A 53 2.18 4.80 -4.66
CA ASP A 53 1.09 5.33 -3.84
C ASP A 53 1.55 6.53 -3.03
N PHE A 54 2.72 6.44 -2.39
CA PHE A 54 3.29 7.55 -1.63
C PHE A 54 3.48 8.81 -2.49
N PHE A 55 4.08 8.67 -3.68
CA PHE A 55 4.25 9.77 -4.60
C PHE A 55 2.89 10.32 -5.09
N PHE A 56 1.94 9.45 -5.37
CA PHE A 56 0.61 9.83 -5.84
C PHE A 56 -0.17 10.59 -4.76
N ILE A 57 -0.25 10.06 -3.54
CA ILE A 57 -0.92 10.67 -2.39
C ILE A 57 -0.34 12.06 -2.13
N THR A 58 0.98 12.16 -2.02
CA THR A 58 1.67 13.42 -1.73
C THR A 58 1.38 14.46 -2.81
N LYS A 59 1.36 14.07 -4.08
CA LYS A 59 1.01 14.97 -5.18
C LYS A 59 -0.44 15.46 -5.13
N VAL A 60 -1.39 14.58 -4.83
CA VAL A 60 -2.81 14.93 -4.68
C VAL A 60 -3.00 15.86 -3.49
N PHE A 61 -2.30 15.60 -2.40
CA PHE A 61 -2.34 16.41 -1.19
C PHE A 61 -1.80 17.82 -1.42
N LEU A 62 -0.60 17.94 -2.00
CA LEU A 62 0.01 19.24 -2.33
C LEU A 62 -0.78 20.02 -3.40
N GLY A 63 -1.47 19.31 -4.27
CA GLY A 63 -2.37 19.93 -5.27
C GLY A 63 -3.65 20.54 -4.71
N GLY A 64 -3.83 20.55 -3.37
CA GLY A 64 -4.96 21.19 -2.67
C GLY A 64 -6.31 20.54 -2.95
N SER A 65 -6.33 19.38 -3.61
CA SER A 65 -7.57 18.68 -3.97
C SER A 65 -8.17 17.89 -2.80
N PHE A 66 -7.38 17.61 -1.77
CA PHE A 66 -7.76 16.72 -0.67
C PHE A 66 -8.82 17.32 0.28
N LEU A 67 -8.83 18.63 0.47
CA LEU A 67 -9.66 19.31 1.48
C LEU A 67 -10.94 19.94 0.93
N LYS A 68 -11.11 20.00 -0.39
CA LYS A 68 -12.18 20.80 -1.02
C LYS A 68 -13.49 20.08 -1.30
N GLN A 69 -13.58 18.78 -1.08
CA GLN A 69 -14.74 18.01 -1.54
C GLN A 69 -15.54 17.43 -0.38
N ASN A 70 -16.88 17.52 -0.49
CA ASN A 70 -17.81 16.76 0.38
C ASN A 70 -17.53 15.27 0.19
N GLN A 71 -16.84 14.69 1.14
CA GLN A 71 -16.48 13.27 1.13
C GLN A 71 -17.76 12.43 1.20
N PRO A 72 -17.93 11.43 0.32
CA PRO A 72 -19.11 10.57 0.36
C PRO A 72 -19.21 9.83 1.72
N ARG A 73 -20.42 9.47 2.14
CA ARG A 73 -20.67 8.79 3.44
C ARG A 73 -19.81 7.54 3.61
N PHE A 74 -19.58 6.80 2.52
CA PHE A 74 -18.70 5.64 2.50
C PHE A 74 -17.30 5.93 3.04
N PHE A 75 -16.78 7.11 2.77
CA PHE A 75 -15.44 7.52 3.21
C PHE A 75 -15.32 7.62 4.73
N LYS A 76 -16.37 8.11 5.40
CA LYS A 76 -16.40 8.19 6.87
C LYS A 76 -16.37 6.79 7.49
N ILE A 77 -17.09 5.83 6.88
CA ILE A 77 -17.12 4.43 7.32
C ILE A 77 -15.74 3.80 7.11
N LEU A 78 -15.13 4.02 5.96
CA LEU A 78 -13.77 3.52 5.67
C LEU A 78 -12.74 4.09 6.66
N LEU A 79 -12.79 5.38 6.92
CA LEU A 79 -11.88 6.02 7.88
C LEU A 79 -12.07 5.46 9.30
N PHE A 80 -13.33 5.28 9.73
CA PHE A 80 -13.63 4.65 11.02
C PHE A 80 -13.05 3.24 11.11
N PHE A 81 -13.25 2.42 10.06
CA PHE A 81 -12.69 1.07 9.99
C PHE A 81 -11.15 1.06 10.07
N VAL A 82 -10.50 1.99 9.38
CA VAL A 82 -9.02 2.10 9.41
C VAL A 82 -8.53 2.50 10.80
N VAL A 83 -9.15 3.51 11.41
CA VAL A 83 -8.78 3.94 12.77
C VAL A 83 -8.97 2.79 13.76
N TYR A 84 -10.09 2.08 13.67
CA TYR A 84 -10.35 0.90 14.48
C TYR A 84 -9.29 -0.21 14.27
N SER A 85 -8.97 -0.52 13.01
CA SER A 85 -7.95 -1.53 12.68
C SER A 85 -6.56 -1.13 13.18
N VAL A 86 -6.19 0.14 13.08
CA VAL A 86 -4.92 0.66 13.61
C VAL A 86 -4.87 0.48 15.13
N ILE A 87 -5.93 0.87 15.85
CA ILE A 87 -6.01 0.72 17.30
C ILE A 87 -5.88 -0.76 17.69
N LEU A 88 -6.63 -1.65 17.03
CA LEU A 88 -6.54 -3.09 17.28
C LEU A 88 -5.14 -3.65 17.02
N SER A 89 -4.49 -3.23 15.93
CA SER A 89 -3.14 -3.69 15.58
C SER A 89 -2.08 -3.27 16.60
N PHE A 90 -2.32 -2.17 17.33
CA PHE A 90 -1.47 -1.79 18.46
C PHE A 90 -1.84 -2.52 19.75
N VAL A 91 -3.12 -2.64 20.06
CA VAL A 91 -3.60 -3.16 21.35
C VAL A 91 -3.48 -4.67 21.44
N MET A 92 -3.84 -5.40 20.39
CA MET A 92 -3.89 -6.86 20.41
C MET A 92 -2.57 -7.54 20.76
N PRO A 93 -1.40 -7.12 20.23
CA PRO A 93 -0.13 -7.71 20.61
C PRO A 93 0.21 -7.55 22.12
N PHE A 94 -0.31 -6.51 22.78
CA PHE A 94 -0.11 -6.33 24.22
C PHE A 94 -1.11 -7.13 25.07
N VAL A 95 -2.37 -7.25 24.59
CA VAL A 95 -3.41 -8.01 25.32
C VAL A 95 -3.14 -9.52 25.25
N PHE A 96 -2.64 -9.99 24.13
CA PHE A 96 -2.35 -11.40 23.88
C PHE A 96 -0.85 -11.71 23.86
N ASP A 97 -0.06 -10.93 24.56
CA ASP A 97 1.39 -11.15 24.65
C ASP A 97 1.69 -12.56 25.16
N GLY A 98 2.61 -13.25 24.50
CA GLY A 98 3.01 -14.60 24.84
C GLY A 98 2.08 -15.72 24.33
N VAL A 99 0.93 -15.40 23.73
CA VAL A 99 0.08 -16.43 23.10
C VAL A 99 0.80 -17.02 21.88
N GLY A 100 0.81 -18.35 21.80
CA GLY A 100 1.39 -19.07 20.68
C GLY A 100 0.60 -18.83 19.39
N VAL A 101 1.29 -18.40 18.33
CA VAL A 101 0.70 -18.17 17.00
C VAL A 101 1.54 -18.83 15.93
N ILE A 102 0.90 -19.29 14.88
CA ILE A 102 1.60 -19.77 13.68
C ILE A 102 2.12 -18.54 12.92
N VAL A 103 3.42 -18.45 12.70
CA VAL A 103 4.05 -17.36 11.94
C VAL A 103 4.25 -17.82 10.49
N PRO A 104 3.43 -17.37 9.54
CA PRO A 104 3.61 -17.73 8.13
C PRO A 104 4.92 -17.17 7.59
N GLY A 105 5.66 -17.97 6.82
CA GLY A 105 6.85 -17.56 6.08
C GLY A 105 8.19 -17.74 6.78
N GLU A 106 8.21 -18.25 8.01
CA GLU A 106 9.45 -18.70 8.68
C GLU A 106 9.57 -20.24 8.71
N THR A 107 8.59 -20.93 8.12
CA THR A 107 8.49 -22.38 8.09
C THR A 107 8.90 -22.93 6.73
N ASN A 108 9.78 -23.93 6.72
CA ASN A 108 9.94 -24.81 5.57
C ASN A 108 8.70 -25.72 5.45
N ASP A 109 8.38 -26.19 4.24
CA ASP A 109 7.22 -27.05 3.98
C ASP A 109 7.17 -28.30 4.88
N ASN A 110 8.33 -28.78 5.35
CA ASN A 110 8.45 -29.90 6.27
C ASN A 110 8.02 -29.55 7.70
N ASP A 111 8.14 -28.30 8.12
CA ASP A 111 7.81 -27.86 9.48
C ASP A 111 6.30 -27.64 9.61
N LEU A 112 5.61 -27.27 8.53
CA LEU A 112 4.15 -27.19 8.46
C LEU A 112 3.48 -28.55 8.69
N ALA A 113 4.13 -29.64 8.28
CA ALA A 113 3.64 -31.00 8.48
C ALA A 113 3.76 -31.47 9.95
N GLN A 114 4.61 -30.83 10.74
CA GLN A 114 4.84 -31.20 12.14
C GLN A 114 4.10 -30.34 13.17
N GLY A 115 3.41 -29.29 12.74
CA GLY A 115 2.51 -28.47 13.59
C GLY A 115 3.20 -27.69 14.72
N GLU A 116 4.51 -27.48 14.66
CA GLU A 116 5.30 -27.09 15.85
C GLU A 116 5.97 -25.70 15.79
N ILE A 117 5.61 -24.77 14.90
CA ILE A 117 6.24 -23.45 14.99
C ILE A 117 5.23 -22.43 15.49
N LEU A 118 5.09 -22.44 16.79
CA LEU A 118 4.39 -21.41 17.55
C LEU A 118 5.37 -20.28 17.85
N GLY A 119 5.37 -19.24 17.02
CA GLY A 119 5.91 -17.95 17.42
C GLY A 119 5.09 -17.41 18.60
N ARG A 120 5.70 -16.63 19.49
CA ARG A 120 4.92 -15.88 20.49
C ARG A 120 4.43 -14.59 19.88
N LEU A 121 3.15 -14.28 20.09
CA LEU A 121 2.59 -13.01 19.70
C LEU A 121 3.32 -11.90 20.48
N SER A 122 3.97 -11.02 19.78
CA SER A 122 4.65 -9.86 20.35
C SER A 122 4.55 -8.68 19.37
N PHE A 123 4.65 -7.46 19.88
CA PHE A 123 4.71 -6.30 19.04
C PHE A 123 6.01 -6.29 18.25
N SER A 124 5.93 -6.28 16.93
CA SER A 124 7.07 -6.37 16.03
C SER A 124 7.07 -5.28 14.96
N SER A 125 8.21 -5.07 14.33
CA SER A 125 8.31 -4.18 13.16
C SER A 125 7.41 -4.61 12.00
N LYS A 126 7.09 -5.90 11.88
CA LYS A 126 6.14 -6.42 10.88
C LYS A 126 4.74 -5.83 11.08
N ASN A 127 4.29 -5.68 12.33
CA ASN A 127 2.99 -5.06 12.66
C ASN A 127 2.96 -3.59 12.21
N MET A 128 4.04 -2.86 12.45
CA MET A 128 4.16 -1.45 12.02
C MET A 128 4.08 -1.31 10.50
N ILE A 129 4.74 -2.20 9.77
CA ILE A 129 4.72 -2.20 8.30
C ILE A 129 3.31 -2.49 7.79
N GLN A 130 2.59 -3.46 8.38
CA GLN A 130 1.20 -3.76 8.00
C GLN A 130 0.26 -2.59 8.26
N ILE A 131 0.40 -1.90 9.40
CA ILE A 131 -0.35 -0.68 9.71
C ILE A 131 -0.06 0.41 8.66
N ALA A 132 1.22 0.62 8.33
CA ALA A 132 1.61 1.59 7.32
C ALA A 132 0.98 1.28 5.95
N TYR A 133 0.97 0.01 5.53
CA TYR A 133 0.33 -0.42 4.29
C TYR A 133 -1.18 -0.15 4.30
N LEU A 134 -1.87 -0.47 5.40
CA LEU A 134 -3.30 -0.20 5.55
C LEU A 134 -3.61 1.30 5.40
N VAL A 135 -2.82 2.14 6.06
CA VAL A 135 -2.99 3.60 6.00
C VAL A 135 -2.70 4.13 4.59
N ILE A 136 -1.60 3.71 3.96
CA ILE A 136 -1.23 4.14 2.60
C ILE A 136 -2.31 3.73 1.61
N ASN A 137 -2.75 2.47 1.61
CA ASN A 137 -3.81 1.99 0.71
C ASN A 137 -5.11 2.77 0.88
N THR A 138 -5.47 3.10 2.11
CA THR A 138 -6.65 3.92 2.39
C THR A 138 -6.49 5.33 1.85
N LEU A 139 -5.34 5.96 2.07
CA LEU A 139 -5.06 7.30 1.53
C LEU A 139 -5.03 7.30 0.00
N THR A 140 -4.60 6.21 -0.63
CA THR A 140 -4.65 6.04 -2.09
C THR A 140 -6.10 6.02 -2.58
N ILE A 141 -6.98 5.23 -1.95
CA ILE A 141 -8.42 5.21 -2.29
C ILE A 141 -9.03 6.62 -2.15
N CYS A 142 -8.68 7.30 -1.06
CA CYS A 142 -9.10 8.67 -0.82
C CYS A 142 -8.64 9.63 -1.92
N SER A 143 -7.37 9.50 -2.31
CA SER A 143 -6.76 10.33 -3.34
C SER A 143 -7.39 10.07 -4.70
N ILE A 144 -7.70 8.81 -5.04
CA ILE A 144 -8.41 8.45 -6.27
C ILE A 144 -9.80 9.07 -6.30
N SER A 145 -10.55 8.99 -5.19
CA SER A 145 -11.87 9.63 -5.10
C SER A 145 -11.79 11.13 -5.34
N ASN A 146 -10.77 11.80 -4.83
CA ASN A 146 -10.60 13.24 -4.99
C ASN A 146 -10.22 13.68 -6.40
N ILE A 147 -9.60 12.81 -7.19
CA ILE A 147 -9.19 13.15 -8.56
C ILE A 147 -10.22 12.73 -9.63
N GLN A 148 -11.32 12.06 -9.26
CA GLN A 148 -12.35 11.60 -10.22
C GLN A 148 -12.89 12.73 -11.11
N HIS A 149 -12.88 13.98 -10.64
CA HIS A 149 -13.27 15.13 -11.46
C HIS A 149 -12.19 15.59 -12.45
N LYS A 150 -10.94 15.16 -12.27
CA LYS A 150 -9.80 15.52 -13.13
C LYS A 150 -9.48 14.46 -14.18
N ILE A 151 -10.02 13.26 -14.01
CA ILE A 151 -9.79 12.11 -14.89
C ILE A 151 -11.15 11.58 -15.35
N THR A 152 -11.40 11.56 -16.65
CA THR A 152 -12.64 11.03 -17.21
C THR A 152 -12.68 9.49 -17.11
N LYS A 153 -13.87 8.91 -17.11
CA LYS A 153 -14.05 7.44 -17.08
C LYS A 153 -13.30 6.76 -18.23
N ASP A 154 -13.35 7.36 -19.42
CA ASP A 154 -12.67 6.81 -20.61
C ASP A 154 -11.14 6.83 -20.45
N GLN A 155 -10.59 7.84 -19.77
CA GLN A 155 -9.17 7.89 -19.46
C GLN A 155 -8.77 6.79 -18.47
N ILE A 156 -9.60 6.51 -17.45
CA ILE A 156 -9.35 5.41 -16.50
C ILE A 156 -9.33 4.07 -17.24
N VAL A 157 -10.34 3.83 -18.06
CA VAL A 157 -10.44 2.59 -18.87
C VAL A 157 -9.23 2.47 -19.82
N SER A 158 -8.86 3.56 -20.50
CA SER A 158 -7.70 3.58 -21.40
C SER A 158 -6.39 3.27 -20.67
N ILE A 159 -6.17 3.83 -19.48
CA ILE A 159 -5.00 3.55 -18.64
C ILE A 159 -4.96 2.06 -18.28
N PHE A 160 -6.10 1.51 -17.83
CA PHE A 160 -6.21 0.11 -17.46
C PHE A 160 -5.90 -0.82 -18.65
N LEU A 161 -6.51 -0.57 -19.80
CA LEU A 161 -6.29 -1.35 -21.01
C LEU A 161 -4.83 -1.24 -21.50
N THR A 162 -4.23 -0.07 -21.40
CA THR A 162 -2.83 0.12 -21.80
C THR A 162 -1.91 -0.66 -20.87
N THR A 163 -2.17 -0.64 -19.57
CA THR A 163 -1.38 -1.39 -18.58
C THR A 163 -1.46 -2.90 -18.84
N ILE A 164 -2.66 -3.43 -19.12
CA ILE A 164 -2.85 -4.86 -19.44
C ILE A 164 -2.13 -5.26 -20.74
N LYS A 165 -2.06 -4.38 -21.73
CA LYS A 165 -1.36 -4.68 -23.01
C LYS A 165 0.16 -4.71 -22.87
N ILE A 166 0.73 -4.06 -21.85
CA ILE A 166 2.17 -4.00 -21.62
C ILE A 166 2.66 -5.20 -20.78
N VAL A 167 1.78 -5.82 -20.00
CA VAL A 167 2.01 -7.02 -19.20
C VAL A 167 1.75 -8.27 -19.99
#